data_f6a8c06eabe9597a08b262fdf7752b2e
#
_entry.id   f6a8c06eabe9597a08b262fdf7752b2e
#
_cell.length_a   1.000
_cell.length_b   1.000
_cell.length_c   1.000
_cell.angle_alpha   90.00
_cell.angle_beta   90.00
_cell.angle_gamma   90.00
#
_symmetry.space_group_name_H-M   'P 1'
#
loop_
_entity.id
_entity.type
_entity.pdbx_description
1 polymer ?
#
loop_
_entity_poly.entity_id
_entity_poly.type
_entity_poly.pdbx_seq_one_letter_code
_entity_poly.pdbx_strand_id
1 'polypeptide(L)'
;MSKCSFCGSEVESLKIVNLDLRFCPKCYSIYFPCSQTFAFYGGLSDKTRELWLNDLKKKNVQDPVCENPVCIDHGQPLVKGKLPHYGFDGYVTTCCETFHLPPSKVMELLQWTLDIKAAPQAKEGKHHFFFIRWIDSFVTKLFGEKTEEEDPLDLIQYSRTLRKFFE
;
A
#
# COMPACT_ATOMS: atom_id res chain seq x y z
N MET A 1 4.36 -20.89 8.07
CA MET A 1 4.90 -19.55 7.73
C MET A 1 4.73 -19.30 6.25
N SER A 2 4.19 -18.16 5.86
CA SER A 2 3.96 -17.85 4.44
C SER A 2 5.27 -17.40 3.77
N LYS A 3 5.47 -17.84 2.53
CA LYS A 3 6.65 -17.48 1.74
C LYS A 3 6.32 -16.34 0.76
N CYS A 4 7.25 -15.41 0.62
CA CYS A 4 7.12 -14.29 -0.30
C CYS A 4 6.90 -14.75 -1.75
N SER A 5 5.89 -14.20 -2.41
CA SER A 5 5.56 -14.51 -3.81
C SER A 5 6.68 -14.23 -4.80
N PHE A 6 7.57 -13.31 -4.47
CA PHE A 6 8.57 -12.81 -5.41
C PHE A 6 9.98 -13.29 -5.13
N CYS A 7 10.38 -13.49 -3.85
CA CYS A 7 11.73 -13.90 -3.51
C CYS A 7 11.82 -15.19 -2.68
N GLY A 8 10.68 -15.80 -2.31
CA GLY A 8 10.62 -17.05 -1.55
C GLY A 8 11.00 -16.97 -0.07
N SER A 9 11.39 -15.80 0.44
CA SER A 9 11.75 -15.62 1.86
C SER A 9 10.50 -15.58 2.75
N GLU A 10 10.68 -15.70 4.06
CA GLU A 10 9.58 -15.60 5.02
C GLU A 10 8.93 -14.21 5.00
N VAL A 11 7.61 -14.19 5.23
CA VAL A 11 6.78 -12.99 5.25
C VAL A 11 6.31 -12.76 6.68
N GLU A 12 6.39 -11.51 7.14
CA GLU A 12 5.93 -11.10 8.45
C GLU A 12 4.58 -10.39 8.37
N SER A 13 3.75 -10.58 9.38
CA SER A 13 2.50 -9.83 9.54
C SER A 13 2.79 -8.54 10.29
N LEU A 14 2.34 -7.42 9.72
CA LEU A 14 2.50 -6.09 10.30
C LEU A 14 1.14 -5.43 10.44
N LYS A 15 0.97 -4.69 11.54
CA LYS A 15 -0.21 -3.87 11.76
C LYS A 15 0.20 -2.41 11.92
N ILE A 16 -0.33 -1.57 11.04
CA ILE A 16 -0.13 -0.12 11.08
C ILE A 16 -1.50 0.55 11.11
N VAL A 17 -1.87 1.12 12.25
CA VAL A 17 -3.21 1.68 12.49
C VAL A 17 -4.28 0.60 12.23
N ASN A 18 -5.11 0.79 11.21
CA ASN A 18 -6.16 -0.14 10.79
C ASN A 18 -5.77 -0.98 9.56
N LEU A 19 -4.50 -0.93 9.18
CA LEU A 19 -3.98 -1.66 8.04
C LEU A 19 -3.28 -2.93 8.51
N ASP A 20 -3.86 -4.08 8.21
CA ASP A 20 -3.23 -5.39 8.39
C ASP A 20 -2.53 -5.75 7.08
N LEU A 21 -1.21 -5.67 7.06
CA LEU A 21 -0.43 -6.04 5.89
C LEU A 21 0.59 -7.12 6.23
N ARG A 22 0.99 -7.84 5.22
CA ARG A 22 2.15 -8.75 5.31
C ARG A 22 3.29 -8.15 4.52
N PHE A 23 4.47 -8.32 5.02
CA PHE A 23 5.67 -7.66 4.53
C PHE A 23 6.82 -8.65 4.40
N CYS A 24 7.54 -8.59 3.30
CA CYS A 24 8.76 -9.36 3.13
C CYS A 24 9.98 -8.51 3.54
N PRO A 25 10.68 -8.85 4.64
CA PRO A 25 11.82 -8.06 5.10
C PRO A 25 13.04 -8.15 4.19
N LYS A 26 13.09 -9.13 3.27
CA LYS A 26 14.21 -9.31 2.34
C LYS A 26 14.07 -8.49 1.07
N CYS A 27 12.89 -8.49 0.44
CA CYS A 27 12.68 -7.78 -0.83
C CYS A 27 11.73 -6.58 -0.72
N TYR A 28 11.15 -6.33 0.45
CA TYR A 28 10.25 -5.20 0.72
C TYR A 28 8.91 -5.24 -0.03
N SER A 29 8.52 -6.39 -0.56
CA SER A 29 7.17 -6.60 -1.12
C SER A 29 6.12 -6.56 -0.03
N ILE A 30 4.93 -6.07 -0.36
CA ILE A 30 3.78 -6.03 0.56
C ILE A 30 2.59 -6.80 0.02
N TYR A 31 1.76 -7.24 0.94
CA TYR A 31 0.56 -8.03 0.68
C TYR A 31 -0.56 -7.57 1.60
N PHE A 32 -1.71 -7.29 1.04
CA PHE A 32 -2.89 -6.91 1.83
C PHE A 32 -4.19 -7.34 1.13
N PRO A 33 -5.26 -7.63 1.88
CA PRO A 33 -6.56 -7.93 1.30
C PRO A 33 -7.09 -6.76 0.46
N CYS A 34 -7.74 -7.05 -0.67
CA CYS A 34 -8.35 -6.01 -1.51
C CYS A 34 -9.33 -5.12 -0.74
N SER A 35 -10.00 -5.68 0.26
CA SER A 35 -10.89 -4.94 1.16
C SER A 35 -10.20 -3.86 1.99
N GLN A 36 -8.88 -3.95 2.18
CA GLN A 36 -8.09 -2.97 2.94
C GLN A 36 -7.46 -1.87 2.07
N THR A 37 -7.75 -1.85 0.79
CA THR A 37 -7.25 -0.83 -0.13
C THR A 37 -7.55 0.59 0.38
N PHE A 38 -8.76 0.83 0.86
CA PHE A 38 -9.14 2.13 1.43
C PHE A 38 -8.36 2.50 2.68
N ALA A 39 -8.10 1.52 3.56
CA ALA A 39 -7.28 1.74 4.74
C ALA A 39 -5.84 2.12 4.39
N PHE A 40 -5.29 1.56 3.31
CA PHE A 40 -3.97 1.95 2.80
C PHE A 40 -3.95 3.40 2.32
N TYR A 41 -4.98 3.86 1.63
CA TYR A 41 -5.07 5.23 1.11
C TYR A 41 -5.39 6.26 2.18
N GLY A 42 -6.34 5.98 3.06
CA GLY A 42 -6.84 6.92 4.07
C GLY A 42 -6.22 6.76 5.46
N GLY A 43 -5.60 5.61 5.74
CA GLY A 43 -5.12 5.26 7.08
C GLY A 43 -3.69 5.71 7.40
N LEU A 44 -2.89 6.06 6.39
CA LEU A 44 -1.51 6.51 6.60
C LEU A 44 -1.40 8.02 6.44
N SER A 45 -0.69 8.68 7.35
CA SER A 45 -0.35 10.10 7.20
C SER A 45 0.64 10.31 6.04
N ASP A 46 0.65 11.50 5.48
CA ASP A 46 1.56 11.83 4.38
C ASP A 46 3.01 11.72 4.81
N LYS A 47 3.31 12.12 6.03
CA LYS A 47 4.63 11.99 6.62
C LYS A 47 5.09 10.53 6.76
N THR A 48 4.20 9.62 7.15
CA THR A 48 4.49 8.18 7.20
C THR A 48 4.78 7.64 5.81
N ARG A 49 4.01 8.05 4.80
CA ARG A 49 4.24 7.66 3.40
C ARG A 49 5.59 8.15 2.87
N GLU A 50 5.92 9.41 3.12
CA GLU A 50 7.19 10.01 2.74
C GLU A 50 8.39 9.29 3.39
N LEU A 51 8.30 9.00 4.68
CA LEU A 51 9.34 8.26 5.39
C LEU A 51 9.52 6.86 4.80
N TRP A 52 8.44 6.14 4.57
CA TRP A 52 8.49 4.80 3.99
C TRP A 52 9.08 4.82 2.57
N LEU A 53 8.61 5.74 1.73
CA LEU A 53 9.14 5.91 0.38
C LEU A 53 10.63 6.25 0.38
N ASN A 54 11.07 7.14 1.27
CA ASN A 54 12.47 7.51 1.42
C ASN A 54 13.34 6.35 1.91
N ASP A 55 12.83 5.52 2.84
CA ASP A 55 13.54 4.35 3.34
C ASP A 55 13.72 3.30 2.21
N LEU A 56 12.69 3.05 1.39
CA LEU A 56 12.78 2.19 0.20
C LEU A 56 13.81 2.73 -0.81
N LYS A 57 13.78 4.03 -1.10
CA LYS A 57 14.74 4.69 -2.00
C LYS A 57 16.17 4.59 -1.49
N LYS A 58 16.42 4.81 -0.20
CA LYS A 58 17.76 4.69 0.42
C LYS A 58 18.33 3.29 0.31
N LYS A 59 17.51 2.26 0.43
CA LYS A 59 17.91 0.86 0.26
C LYS A 59 18.14 0.47 -1.20
N ASN A 60 17.85 1.37 -2.16
CA ASN A 60 17.95 1.09 -3.59
C ASN A 60 17.26 -0.23 -3.96
N VAL A 61 16.04 -0.41 -3.45
CA VAL A 61 15.31 -1.66 -3.57
C VAL A 61 14.91 -1.90 -5.02
N GLN A 62 15.16 -3.13 -5.50
CA GLN A 62 14.79 -3.58 -6.84
C GLN A 62 13.81 -4.73 -6.77
N ASP A 63 13.01 -4.88 -7.81
CA ASP A 63 12.09 -6.01 -7.90
C ASP A 63 12.88 -7.33 -8.03
N PRO A 64 12.51 -8.34 -7.25
CA PRO A 64 13.07 -9.67 -7.42
C PRO A 64 12.72 -10.23 -8.80
N VAL A 65 13.67 -10.91 -9.42
CA VAL A 65 13.41 -11.65 -10.65
C VAL A 65 12.56 -12.87 -10.31
N CYS A 66 11.30 -12.85 -10.69
CA CYS A 66 10.37 -13.94 -10.48
C CYS A 66 9.48 -14.09 -11.71
N GLU A 67 9.65 -15.18 -12.46
CA GLU A 67 8.88 -15.42 -13.68
C GLU A 67 7.43 -15.80 -13.39
N ASN A 68 7.20 -16.57 -12.33
CA ASN A 68 5.90 -17.12 -11.97
C ASN A 68 5.57 -16.86 -10.49
N PRO A 69 5.20 -15.63 -10.13
CA PRO A 69 4.85 -15.34 -8.74
C PRO A 69 3.56 -16.07 -8.34
N VAL A 70 3.54 -16.59 -7.10
CA VAL A 70 2.41 -17.36 -6.57
C VAL A 70 1.82 -16.73 -5.33
N CYS A 71 0.56 -17.02 -5.05
CA CYS A 71 -0.12 -16.61 -3.83
C CYS A 71 0.61 -17.10 -2.58
N ILE A 72 0.83 -16.21 -1.62
CA ILE A 72 1.53 -16.54 -0.36
C ILE A 72 0.77 -17.50 0.54
N ASP A 73 -0.54 -17.63 0.36
CA ASP A 73 -1.41 -18.49 1.18
C ASP A 73 -1.74 -19.82 0.50
N HIS A 74 -1.95 -19.82 -0.82
CA HIS A 74 -2.49 -20.97 -1.53
C HIS A 74 -1.58 -21.51 -2.65
N GLY A 75 -0.46 -20.83 -2.93
CA GLY A 75 0.46 -21.25 -3.99
C GLY A 75 -0.10 -21.15 -5.42
N GLN A 76 -1.29 -20.57 -5.60
CA GLN A 76 -1.88 -20.38 -6.92
C GLN A 76 -1.15 -19.27 -7.69
N PRO A 77 -1.03 -19.38 -9.03
CA PRO A 77 -0.40 -18.37 -9.85
C PRO A 77 -1.04 -16.99 -9.64
N LEU A 78 -0.22 -15.95 -9.58
CA LEU A 78 -0.69 -14.56 -9.57
C LEU A 78 -0.97 -14.09 -10.99
N VAL A 79 -1.99 -13.25 -11.15
CA VAL A 79 -2.29 -12.58 -12.39
C VAL A 79 -2.07 -11.08 -12.24
N LYS A 80 -1.60 -10.43 -13.31
CA LYS A 80 -1.55 -8.97 -13.34
C LYS A 80 -2.97 -8.44 -13.32
N GLY A 81 -3.25 -7.51 -12.44
CA GLY A 81 -4.56 -6.93 -12.26
C GLY A 81 -4.46 -5.48 -11.78
N LYS A 82 -5.60 -4.82 -11.79
CA LYS A 82 -5.68 -3.44 -11.29
C LYS A 82 -6.34 -3.43 -9.92
N LEU A 83 -5.81 -2.59 -9.03
CA LEU A 83 -6.48 -2.29 -7.77
C LEU A 83 -7.90 -1.78 -8.06
N PRO A 84 -8.93 -2.42 -7.48
CA PRO A 84 -10.29 -1.96 -7.63
C PRO A 84 -10.40 -0.47 -7.31
N HIS A 85 -11.14 0.26 -8.12
CA HIS A 85 -11.41 1.70 -7.99
C HIS A 85 -10.25 2.67 -8.29
N TYR A 86 -8.98 2.22 -8.35
CA TYR A 86 -7.83 3.14 -8.48
C TYR A 86 -7.05 2.97 -9.79
N GLY A 87 -7.32 1.90 -10.54
CA GLY A 87 -6.63 1.65 -11.80
C GLY A 87 -5.13 1.35 -11.68
N PHE A 88 -4.64 1.20 -10.46
CA PHE A 88 -3.23 0.94 -10.16
C PHE A 88 -2.87 -0.51 -10.45
N ASP A 89 -1.76 -0.73 -11.15
CA ASP A 89 -1.31 -2.06 -11.55
C ASP A 89 -0.59 -2.80 -10.42
N GLY A 90 -0.93 -4.07 -10.25
CA GLY A 90 -0.30 -4.96 -9.28
C GLY A 90 -0.53 -6.42 -9.65
N TYR A 91 -0.37 -7.30 -8.68
CA TYR A 91 -0.69 -8.70 -8.82
C TYR A 91 -1.84 -9.06 -7.89
N VAL A 92 -2.79 -9.81 -8.40
CA VAL A 92 -3.97 -10.27 -7.66
C VAL A 92 -4.07 -11.77 -7.69
N THR A 93 -4.76 -12.32 -6.69
CA THR A 93 -5.13 -13.72 -6.65
C THR A 93 -6.60 -13.89 -6.91
N THR A 94 -6.98 -14.99 -7.52
CA THR A 94 -8.38 -15.39 -7.65
C THR A 94 -8.86 -16.20 -6.45
N CYS A 95 -7.93 -16.68 -5.61
CA CYS A 95 -8.22 -17.60 -4.50
C CYS A 95 -8.52 -16.92 -3.16
N CYS A 96 -8.04 -15.71 -2.91
CA CYS A 96 -8.17 -15.04 -1.61
C CYS A 96 -8.27 -13.51 -1.67
N GLU A 97 -8.47 -12.95 -2.84
CA GLU A 97 -8.61 -11.50 -3.05
C GLU A 97 -7.51 -10.66 -2.37
N THR A 98 -6.28 -11.18 -2.38
CA THR A 98 -5.12 -10.48 -1.81
C THR A 98 -4.35 -9.78 -2.92
N PHE A 99 -3.96 -8.55 -2.64
CA PHE A 99 -3.05 -7.77 -3.47
C PHE A 99 -1.60 -8.09 -3.12
N HIS A 100 -0.78 -8.28 -4.14
CA HIS A 100 0.65 -8.55 -4.02
C HIS A 100 1.40 -7.49 -4.79
N LEU A 101 2.19 -6.68 -4.09
CA LEU A 101 2.95 -5.57 -4.67
C LEU A 101 4.45 -5.82 -4.51
N PRO A 102 5.20 -5.93 -5.61
CA PRO A 102 6.65 -5.90 -5.56
C PRO A 102 7.13 -4.49 -5.17
N PRO A 103 8.39 -4.33 -4.75
CA PRO A 103 8.92 -3.07 -4.22
C PRO A 103 8.71 -1.87 -5.12
N SER A 104 8.92 -2.00 -6.43
CA SER A 104 8.72 -0.92 -7.38
C SER A 104 7.28 -0.41 -7.35
N LYS A 105 6.32 -1.33 -7.26
CA LYS A 105 4.90 -1.00 -7.17
C LYS A 105 4.50 -0.44 -5.81
N VAL A 106 5.18 -0.82 -4.75
CA VAL A 106 5.02 -0.16 -3.44
C VAL A 106 5.45 1.30 -3.51
N MET A 107 6.63 1.57 -4.06
CA MET A 107 7.14 2.94 -4.23
C MET A 107 6.22 3.78 -5.13
N GLU A 108 5.76 3.21 -6.24
CA GLU A 108 4.84 3.87 -7.17
C GLU A 108 3.51 4.21 -6.47
N LEU A 109 2.96 3.28 -5.68
CA LEU A 109 1.73 3.49 -4.92
C LEU A 109 1.87 4.59 -3.86
N LEU A 110 2.96 4.58 -3.10
CA LEU A 110 3.23 5.61 -2.09
C LEU A 110 3.40 6.99 -2.74
N GLN A 111 4.16 7.09 -3.83
CA GLN A 111 4.34 8.33 -4.58
C GLN A 111 3.00 8.83 -5.15
N TRP A 112 2.25 7.97 -5.82
CA TRP A 112 0.96 8.32 -6.39
C TRP A 112 -0.03 8.85 -5.35
N THR A 113 -0.07 8.26 -4.15
CA THR A 113 -0.94 8.73 -3.05
C THR A 113 -0.54 10.11 -2.53
N LEU A 114 0.75 10.43 -2.54
CA LEU A 114 1.25 11.77 -2.19
C LEU A 114 0.91 12.80 -3.28
N ASP A 115 1.10 12.42 -4.56
CA ASP A 115 0.87 13.31 -5.71
C ASP A 115 -0.61 13.70 -5.85
N ILE A 116 -1.55 12.77 -5.60
CA ILE A 116 -2.99 13.07 -5.63
C ILE A 116 -3.37 14.14 -4.59
N LYS A 117 -2.79 14.08 -3.40
CA LYS A 117 -3.06 15.07 -2.36
C LYS A 117 -2.38 16.41 -2.62
N ALA A 118 -1.19 16.38 -3.22
CA ALA A 118 -0.44 17.57 -3.59
C ALA A 118 -1.01 18.30 -4.81
N ALA A 119 -1.82 17.62 -5.63
CA ALA A 119 -2.42 18.24 -6.81
C ALA A 119 -3.33 19.40 -6.37
N PRO A 120 -3.06 20.65 -6.79
CA PRO A 120 -3.98 21.75 -6.54
C PRO A 120 -5.33 21.33 -7.11
N GLN A 121 -6.42 21.56 -6.37
CA GLN A 121 -7.78 21.25 -6.82
C GLN A 121 -8.02 21.96 -8.16
N ALA A 122 -7.56 21.32 -9.24
CA ALA A 122 -7.71 21.83 -10.58
C ALA A 122 -9.21 21.89 -10.89
N LYS A 123 -9.71 23.10 -10.99
CA LYS A 123 -11.00 23.35 -11.59
C LYS A 123 -10.95 22.75 -12.99
N GLU A 124 -11.91 21.83 -13.26
CA GLU A 124 -12.24 21.28 -14.57
C GLU A 124 -11.70 19.88 -14.91
N GLY A 125 -12.62 18.93 -14.65
CA GLY A 125 -12.60 17.56 -15.17
C GLY A 125 -13.73 16.75 -14.52
N LYS A 126 -14.98 16.95 -14.96
CA LYS A 126 -16.22 16.56 -14.24
C LYS A 126 -16.34 15.06 -13.85
N HIS A 127 -15.57 14.14 -14.41
CA HIS A 127 -15.72 12.71 -14.12
C HIS A 127 -14.71 12.15 -13.11
N HIS A 128 -13.48 12.65 -13.07
CA HIS A 128 -12.48 12.22 -12.07
C HIS A 128 -12.74 12.86 -10.69
N PHE A 129 -13.25 14.07 -10.70
CA PHE A 129 -13.50 14.86 -9.49
C PHE A 129 -14.68 14.33 -8.67
N PHE A 130 -15.70 13.75 -9.31
CA PHE A 130 -16.83 13.16 -8.61
C PHE A 130 -16.42 11.95 -7.77
N PHE A 131 -15.44 11.20 -8.24
CA PHE A 131 -14.95 9.99 -7.60
C PHE A 131 -14.09 10.31 -6.37
N ILE A 132 -13.18 11.27 -6.48
CA ILE A 132 -12.33 11.74 -5.34
C ILE A 132 -13.21 12.36 -4.25
N ARG A 133 -14.18 13.18 -4.63
CA ARG A 133 -15.14 13.81 -3.69
C ARG A 133 -16.07 12.78 -3.03
N TRP A 134 -16.41 11.71 -3.71
CA TRP A 134 -17.17 10.61 -3.15
C TRP A 134 -16.34 9.82 -2.14
N ILE A 135 -15.05 9.60 -2.41
CA ILE A 135 -14.09 8.97 -1.49
C ILE A 135 -13.89 9.83 -0.25
N ASP A 136 -13.63 11.13 -0.41
CA ASP A 136 -13.51 12.06 0.71
C ASP A 136 -14.80 12.08 1.56
N SER A 137 -15.95 12.16 0.92
CA SER A 137 -17.25 12.11 1.60
C SER A 137 -17.50 10.77 2.30
N PHE A 138 -17.04 9.66 1.73
CA PHE A 138 -17.21 8.32 2.29
C PHE A 138 -16.22 8.09 3.45
N VAL A 139 -14.99 8.50 3.29
CA VAL A 139 -13.95 8.45 4.33
C VAL A 139 -14.33 9.37 5.49
N THR A 140 -14.77 10.60 5.22
CA THR A 140 -15.26 11.54 6.24
C THR A 140 -16.48 11.00 6.98
N LYS A 141 -17.39 10.32 6.29
CA LYS A 141 -18.56 9.68 6.93
C LYS A 141 -18.22 8.47 7.78
N LEU A 142 -17.20 7.67 7.39
CA LEU A 142 -16.83 6.48 8.12
C LEU A 142 -15.86 6.74 9.28
N PHE A 143 -15.01 7.76 9.16
CA PHE A 143 -13.89 8.02 10.09
C PHE A 143 -13.98 9.39 10.79
N GLY A 144 -15.02 10.18 10.54
CA GLY A 144 -15.17 11.54 11.06
C GLY A 144 -14.28 12.56 10.30
N GLU A 145 -14.57 13.84 10.49
CA GLU A 145 -13.71 14.91 9.99
C GLU A 145 -12.35 14.77 10.68
N LYS A 146 -11.35 14.25 9.96
CA LYS A 146 -9.96 14.41 10.37
C LYS A 146 -9.59 15.87 10.15
N THR A 147 -9.49 16.63 11.23
CA THR A 147 -8.66 17.83 11.25
C THR A 147 -7.26 17.44 10.76
N GLU A 148 -6.60 18.31 10.02
CA GLU A 148 -5.26 18.14 9.45
C GLU A 148 -4.14 17.93 10.49
N GLU A 149 -4.46 17.61 11.73
CA GLU A 149 -3.50 17.16 12.72
C GLU A 149 -3.00 15.76 12.31
N GLU A 150 -1.75 15.71 11.90
CA GLU A 150 -0.98 14.49 11.66
C GLU A 150 -1.29 13.50 12.81
N ASP A 151 -1.90 12.36 12.50
CA ASP A 151 -2.17 11.36 13.53
C ASP A 151 -0.81 10.77 13.96
N PRO A 152 -0.30 11.16 15.16
CA PRO A 152 1.03 10.73 15.59
C PRO A 152 1.11 9.21 15.81
N LEU A 153 -0.05 8.54 15.84
CA LEU A 153 -0.14 7.11 16.13
C LEU A 153 0.43 6.26 14.99
N ASP A 154 0.15 6.62 13.72
CA ASP A 154 0.66 5.86 12.58
C ASP A 154 2.19 6.02 12.41
N LEU A 155 2.73 7.22 12.72
CA LEU A 155 4.18 7.45 12.73
C LEU A 155 4.88 6.61 13.80
N ILE A 156 4.30 6.53 15.00
CA ILE A 156 4.86 5.71 16.08
C ILE A 156 4.80 4.23 15.69
N GLN A 157 3.70 3.78 15.12
CA GLN A 157 3.54 2.39 14.67
C GLN A 157 4.46 2.08 13.48
N TYR A 158 4.60 2.99 12.52
CA TYR A 158 5.56 2.85 11.43
C TYR A 158 6.99 2.69 11.97
N SER A 159 7.42 3.58 12.87
CA SER A 159 8.76 3.53 13.45
C SER A 159 9.03 2.22 14.20
N ARG A 160 8.04 1.73 14.95
CA ARG A 160 8.19 0.52 15.77
C ARG A 160 8.14 -0.78 14.97
N THR A 161 7.36 -0.81 13.91
CA THR A 161 7.04 -2.06 13.20
C THR A 161 7.76 -2.19 11.88
N LEU A 162 7.69 -1.18 11.02
CA LEU A 162 8.20 -1.28 9.66
C LEU A 162 9.63 -0.74 9.51
N ARG A 163 9.91 0.43 10.11
CA ARG A 163 11.21 1.10 9.93
C ARG A 163 12.41 0.27 10.40
N LYS A 164 12.22 -0.58 11.41
CA LYS A 164 13.25 -1.51 11.90
C LYS A 164 13.87 -2.42 10.81
N PHE A 165 13.15 -2.65 9.70
CA PHE A 165 13.66 -3.44 8.58
C PHE A 165 14.52 -2.62 7.61
N PHE A 166 14.56 -1.30 7.78
CA PHE A 166 15.36 -0.40 6.95
C PHE A 166 16.64 0.05 7.66
N GLU A 167 16.78 -0.20 8.94
CA GLU A 167 18.00 0.04 9.73
C GLU A 167 19.00 -1.11 9.55
#